data_bec80c8273e1f97e4693d3ccf73d5149
#
_entry.id   bec80c8273e1f97e4693d3ccf73d5149
#
_cell.length_a   1.000
_cell.length_b   1.000
_cell.length_c   1.000
_cell.angle_alpha   90.00
_cell.angle_beta   90.00
_cell.angle_gamma   90.00
#
_symmetry.space_group_name_H-M   'P 1'
#
loop_
_entity.id
_entity.type
_entity.pdbx_description
1 polymer ?
#
loop_
_entity_poly.entity_id
_entity_poly.type
_entity_poly.pdbx_seq_one_letter_code
_entity_poly.pdbx_strand_id
1 'polypeptide(L)'
;YSSAASDVYKRQGRDRSTALGVVIAIEQAAKRKGMDLKDAKVVIQGFGNAGSFLAKFLYDLGAKVVGISDAYGALHDPNGLDIDYLLDRRDSFGTVTNLFEETISNKELFELDCDILVPAAISNQITEENANDIKASIVVEAANGPTTPEATRILTERGILLVPDVLASAGGVTVSYFEWVQNNQGYYWTEEEVNEKLREKLITAFDTIYE
;
A
#
# COMPACT_ATOMS: atom_id res chain seq x y z
N TYR A 1 10.58 27.21 20.51
CA TYR A 1 10.83 25.82 20.08
C TYR A 1 10.39 25.69 18.65
N SER A 2 11.29 25.31 17.75
CA SER A 2 11.13 25.48 16.32
C SER A 2 10.09 24.52 15.73
N SER A 3 9.07 25.08 15.08
CA SER A 3 8.08 24.39 14.24
C SER A 3 8.72 23.54 13.10
N ALA A 4 9.96 23.84 12.70
CA ALA A 4 10.67 23.16 11.61
C ALA A 4 11.02 21.70 11.92
N ALA A 5 11.45 21.37 13.16
CA ALA A 5 11.78 19.99 13.54
C ALA A 5 10.53 19.12 13.63
N SER A 6 9.39 19.68 14.09
CA SER A 6 8.11 18.98 14.11
C SER A 6 7.53 18.77 12.71
N ASP A 7 7.84 19.66 11.74
CA ASP A 7 7.33 19.59 10.37
C ASP A 7 8.05 18.51 9.53
N VAL A 8 9.36 18.32 9.75
CA VAL A 8 10.13 17.25 9.09
C VAL A 8 9.70 15.88 9.61
N TYR A 9 9.51 15.72 10.92
CA TYR A 9 9.02 14.49 11.54
C TYR A 9 7.59 14.16 11.12
N LYS A 10 6.71 15.17 11.06
CA LYS A 10 5.31 15.04 10.63
C LYS A 10 5.17 14.57 9.19
N ARG A 11 6.02 15.01 8.26
CA ARG A 11 5.92 14.60 6.86
C ARG A 11 6.42 13.17 6.63
N GLN A 12 7.59 12.81 7.12
CA GLN A 12 8.17 11.48 6.92
C GLN A 12 7.44 10.40 7.72
N GLY A 13 7.03 10.69 8.96
CA GLY A 13 6.27 9.76 9.78
C GLY A 13 4.86 9.48 9.27
N ARG A 14 4.21 10.47 8.63
CA ARG A 14 2.83 10.31 8.11
C ARG A 14 2.75 9.37 6.92
N ASP A 15 3.64 9.51 5.93
CA ASP A 15 3.68 8.63 4.76
C ASP A 15 4.05 7.20 5.15
N ARG A 16 4.97 7.04 6.09
CA ARG A 16 5.34 5.75 6.67
C ARG A 16 4.20 5.11 7.45
N SER A 17 3.45 5.89 8.23
CA SER A 17 2.28 5.41 8.98
C SER A 17 1.12 5.00 8.05
N THR A 18 0.92 5.71 6.95
CA THR A 18 -0.04 5.30 5.92
C THR A 18 0.37 3.97 5.30
N ALA A 19 1.63 3.82 4.89
CA ALA A 19 2.15 2.58 4.34
C ALA A 19 2.04 1.41 5.35
N LEU A 20 2.34 1.66 6.63
CA LEU A 20 2.18 0.65 7.68
C LEU A 20 0.71 0.24 7.85
N GLY A 21 -0.23 1.18 7.76
CA GLY A 21 -1.65 0.89 7.77
C GLY A 21 -2.08 -0.03 6.63
N VAL A 22 -1.58 0.23 5.42
CA VAL A 22 -1.81 -0.63 4.25
C VAL A 22 -1.22 -2.02 4.46
N VAL A 23 -0.01 -2.14 5.02
CA VAL A 23 0.60 -3.44 5.35
C VAL A 23 -0.26 -4.23 6.33
N ILE A 24 -0.75 -3.59 7.41
CA ILE A 24 -1.63 -4.25 8.38
C ILE A 24 -2.91 -4.75 7.69
N ALA A 25 -3.51 -3.95 6.82
CA ALA A 25 -4.67 -4.34 6.04
C ALA A 25 -4.38 -5.54 5.12
N ILE A 26 -3.22 -5.56 4.46
CA ILE A 26 -2.75 -6.69 3.64
C ILE A 26 -2.58 -7.95 4.49
N GLU A 27 -1.94 -7.85 5.67
CA GLU A 27 -1.77 -8.98 6.59
C GLU A 27 -3.12 -9.59 7.02
N GLN A 28 -4.11 -8.75 7.36
CA GLN A 28 -5.44 -9.22 7.74
C GLN A 28 -6.18 -9.86 6.56
N ALA A 29 -6.10 -9.25 5.37
CA ALA A 29 -6.70 -9.79 4.16
C ALA A 29 -6.08 -11.15 3.76
N ALA A 30 -4.75 -11.26 3.82
CA ALA A 30 -4.03 -12.51 3.58
C ALA A 30 -4.42 -13.59 4.57
N LYS A 31 -4.45 -13.26 5.88
CA LYS A 31 -4.92 -14.17 6.93
C LYS A 31 -6.33 -14.68 6.66
N ARG A 32 -7.25 -13.80 6.27
CA ARG A 32 -8.64 -14.17 5.95
C ARG A 32 -8.74 -15.08 4.74
N LYS A 33 -7.85 -14.96 3.77
CA LYS A 33 -7.73 -15.83 2.58
C LYS A 33 -6.91 -17.11 2.84
N GLY A 34 -6.32 -17.27 4.03
CA GLY A 34 -5.43 -18.40 4.34
C GLY A 34 -4.11 -18.34 3.57
N MET A 35 -3.67 -17.13 3.20
CA MET A 35 -2.46 -16.86 2.43
C MET A 35 -1.31 -16.48 3.38
N ASP A 36 -0.13 -17.07 3.16
CA ASP A 36 1.11 -16.62 3.78
C ASP A 36 1.68 -15.47 2.92
N LEU A 37 2.07 -14.37 3.55
CA LEU A 37 2.73 -13.27 2.84
C LEU A 37 4.14 -13.62 2.37
N LYS A 38 4.79 -14.55 3.03
CA LYS A 38 6.08 -15.04 2.58
C LYS A 38 5.95 -15.67 1.20
N ASP A 39 6.74 -15.18 0.26
CA ASP A 39 6.71 -15.57 -1.15
C ASP A 39 5.44 -15.16 -1.93
N ALA A 40 4.44 -14.50 -1.29
CA ALA A 40 3.28 -13.96 -1.99
C ALA A 40 3.70 -12.93 -3.04
N LYS A 41 3.13 -13.02 -4.23
CA LYS A 41 3.40 -12.09 -5.34
C LYS A 41 2.55 -10.84 -5.17
N VAL A 42 3.21 -9.69 -5.08
CA VAL A 42 2.55 -8.39 -4.90
C VAL A 42 2.85 -7.47 -6.07
N VAL A 43 1.82 -6.82 -6.58
CA VAL A 43 1.92 -5.74 -7.58
C VAL A 43 1.49 -4.43 -6.92
N ILE A 44 2.30 -3.38 -7.07
CA ILE A 44 2.05 -2.06 -6.50
C ILE A 44 2.02 -1.03 -7.63
N GLN A 45 0.89 -0.36 -7.81
CA GLN A 45 0.81 0.77 -8.72
C GLN A 45 1.26 2.03 -7.98
N GLY A 46 2.35 2.64 -8.43
CA GLY A 46 2.93 3.85 -7.86
C GLY A 46 4.09 3.57 -6.91
N PHE A 47 5.19 4.29 -7.12
CA PHE A 47 6.41 4.19 -6.30
C PHE A 47 6.80 5.55 -5.69
N GLY A 48 5.79 6.39 -5.43
CA GLY A 48 5.91 7.60 -4.64
C GLY A 48 6.19 7.30 -3.16
N ASN A 49 6.01 8.29 -2.28
CA ASN A 49 6.33 8.12 -0.86
C ASN A 49 5.62 6.91 -0.23
N ALA A 50 4.29 6.85 -0.32
CA ALA A 50 3.53 5.74 0.28
C ALA A 50 3.86 4.39 -0.38
N GLY A 51 3.86 4.33 -1.72
CA GLY A 51 4.12 3.08 -2.45
C GLY A 51 5.52 2.52 -2.23
N SER A 52 6.53 3.37 -2.11
CA SER A 52 7.90 2.94 -1.86
C SER A 52 8.11 2.41 -0.43
N PHE A 53 7.53 3.06 0.58
CA PHE A 53 7.54 2.51 1.95
C PHE A 53 6.77 1.19 2.03
N LEU A 54 5.61 1.12 1.38
CA LEU A 54 4.83 -0.11 1.31
C LEU A 54 5.63 -1.26 0.67
N ALA A 55 6.28 -1.01 -0.46
CA ALA A 55 7.12 -1.98 -1.13
C ALA A 55 8.24 -2.49 -0.22
N LYS A 56 8.91 -1.57 0.51
CA LYS A 56 9.97 -1.94 1.46
C LYS A 56 9.44 -2.80 2.60
N PHE A 57 8.32 -2.42 3.22
CA PHE A 57 7.74 -3.22 4.30
C PHE A 57 7.36 -4.64 3.84
N LEU A 58 6.74 -4.77 2.67
CA LEU A 58 6.36 -6.08 2.12
C LEU A 58 7.59 -6.92 1.75
N TYR A 59 8.61 -6.30 1.16
CA TYR A 59 9.88 -6.95 0.85
C TYR A 59 10.57 -7.48 2.12
N ASP A 60 10.61 -6.70 3.19
CA ASP A 60 11.19 -7.10 4.48
C ASP A 60 10.38 -8.23 5.17
N LEU A 61 9.07 -8.33 4.90
CA LEU A 61 8.24 -9.45 5.33
C LEU A 61 8.40 -10.72 4.47
N GLY A 62 9.21 -10.65 3.43
CA GLY A 62 9.50 -11.79 2.54
C GLY A 62 8.51 -11.96 1.39
N ALA A 63 7.63 -10.98 1.13
CA ALA A 63 6.79 -10.98 -0.06
C ALA A 63 7.62 -10.67 -1.31
N LYS A 64 7.18 -11.20 -2.45
CA LYS A 64 7.78 -10.92 -3.76
C LYS A 64 7.05 -9.78 -4.44
N VAL A 65 7.62 -8.58 -4.42
CA VAL A 65 7.09 -7.47 -5.20
C VAL A 65 7.47 -7.68 -6.66
N VAL A 66 6.55 -8.23 -7.44
CA VAL A 66 6.80 -8.64 -8.83
C VAL A 66 6.51 -7.54 -9.85
N GLY A 67 5.80 -6.49 -9.45
CA GLY A 67 5.48 -5.36 -10.33
C GLY A 67 5.39 -4.06 -9.55
N ILE A 68 5.97 -3.00 -10.12
CA ILE A 68 5.90 -1.63 -9.60
C ILE A 68 5.73 -0.69 -10.77
N SER A 69 4.88 0.35 -10.63
CA SER A 69 4.80 1.39 -11.63
C SER A 69 5.17 2.77 -11.11
N ASP A 70 5.53 3.63 -12.03
CA ASP A 70 5.61 5.07 -11.86
C ASP A 70 4.75 5.80 -12.92
N ALA A 71 4.95 7.11 -13.09
CA ALA A 71 4.17 7.91 -14.04
C ALA A 71 4.44 7.55 -15.52
N TYR A 72 5.54 6.87 -15.82
CA TYR A 72 6.00 6.63 -17.19
C TYR A 72 5.79 5.19 -17.67
N GLY A 73 5.62 4.25 -16.74
CA GLY A 73 5.43 2.85 -17.06
C GLY A 73 5.54 1.96 -15.83
N ALA A 74 5.87 0.69 -16.05
CA ALA A 74 6.02 -0.26 -14.95
C ALA A 74 7.20 -1.21 -15.17
N LEU A 75 7.72 -1.70 -14.06
CA LEU A 75 8.74 -2.75 -13.98
C LEU A 75 8.06 -4.06 -13.61
N HIS A 76 8.52 -5.15 -14.20
CA HIS A 76 8.04 -6.49 -13.88
C HIS A 76 9.20 -7.48 -13.80
N ASP A 77 9.30 -8.21 -12.69
CA ASP A 77 10.13 -9.39 -12.54
C ASP A 77 9.34 -10.49 -11.80
N PRO A 78 9.04 -11.63 -12.44
CA PRO A 78 8.27 -12.71 -11.82
C PRO A 78 8.96 -13.35 -10.61
N ASN A 79 10.27 -13.14 -10.43
CA ASN A 79 11.04 -13.61 -9.29
C ASN A 79 11.06 -12.62 -8.11
N GLY A 80 10.60 -11.41 -8.34
CA GLY A 80 10.60 -10.28 -7.40
C GLY A 80 11.69 -9.25 -7.72
N LEU A 81 11.30 -7.99 -7.66
CA LEU A 81 12.17 -6.83 -7.86
C LEU A 81 13.06 -6.61 -6.64
N ASP A 82 14.29 -6.15 -6.86
CA ASP A 82 15.19 -5.69 -5.80
C ASP A 82 14.74 -4.29 -5.31
N ILE A 83 13.95 -4.29 -4.25
CA ILE A 83 13.36 -3.06 -3.71
C ILE A 83 14.41 -2.13 -3.13
N ASP A 84 15.46 -2.66 -2.49
CA ASP A 84 16.54 -1.84 -1.93
C ASP A 84 17.29 -1.12 -3.06
N TYR A 85 17.57 -1.80 -4.17
CA TYR A 85 18.16 -1.20 -5.36
C TYR A 85 17.30 -0.07 -5.92
N LEU A 86 15.98 -0.26 -6.01
CA LEU A 86 15.06 0.74 -6.53
C LEU A 86 14.95 1.96 -5.61
N LEU A 87 14.92 1.75 -4.29
CA LEU A 87 14.84 2.81 -3.29
C LEU A 87 16.08 3.71 -3.31
N ASP A 88 17.25 3.13 -3.47
CA ASP A 88 18.52 3.89 -3.53
C ASP A 88 18.63 4.79 -4.76
N ARG A 89 17.91 4.45 -5.84
CA ARG A 89 18.05 5.11 -7.15
C ARG A 89 16.84 5.88 -7.62
N ARG A 90 15.69 5.75 -6.92
CA ARG A 90 14.51 6.52 -7.29
C ARG A 90 14.78 8.02 -7.16
N ASP A 91 14.21 8.81 -8.04
CA ASP A 91 14.21 10.26 -7.90
C ASP A 91 13.19 10.75 -6.85
N SER A 92 13.12 12.07 -6.64
CA SER A 92 12.20 12.70 -5.69
C SER A 92 10.72 12.52 -6.07
N PHE A 93 10.42 12.15 -7.30
CA PHE A 93 9.07 11.89 -7.81
C PHE A 93 8.69 10.39 -7.74
N GLY A 94 9.64 9.52 -7.37
CA GLY A 94 9.46 8.07 -7.33
C GLY A 94 9.64 7.39 -8.67
N THR A 95 10.34 8.04 -9.63
CA THR A 95 10.61 7.46 -10.94
C THR A 95 11.72 6.43 -10.84
N VAL A 96 11.46 5.23 -11.35
CA VAL A 96 12.39 4.10 -11.38
C VAL A 96 12.43 3.42 -12.75
N THR A 97 11.43 3.59 -13.59
CA THR A 97 11.36 2.96 -14.93
C THR A 97 12.49 3.41 -15.84
N ASN A 98 13.00 4.64 -15.66
CA ASN A 98 14.15 5.18 -16.40
C ASN A 98 15.49 4.47 -16.11
N LEU A 99 15.53 3.59 -15.11
CA LEU A 99 16.72 2.80 -14.77
C LEU A 99 16.85 1.53 -15.61
N PHE A 100 15.82 1.18 -16.39
CA PHE A 100 15.73 -0.09 -17.12
C PHE A 100 15.40 0.15 -18.59
N GLU A 101 15.95 -0.68 -19.46
CA GLU A 101 15.66 -0.66 -20.90
C GLU A 101 14.32 -1.33 -21.22
N GLU A 102 13.95 -2.36 -20.46
CA GLU A 102 12.70 -3.10 -20.64
C GLU A 102 11.68 -2.66 -19.57
N THR A 103 10.58 -2.11 -20.03
CA THR A 103 9.44 -1.72 -19.19
C THR A 103 8.13 -2.18 -19.85
N ILE A 104 7.10 -2.32 -19.02
CA ILE A 104 5.73 -2.57 -19.49
C ILE A 104 4.87 -1.31 -19.27
N SER A 105 3.72 -1.27 -19.90
CA SER A 105 2.77 -0.17 -19.69
C SER A 105 2.08 -0.26 -18.34
N ASN A 106 1.56 0.86 -17.85
CA ASN A 106 0.72 0.90 -16.65
C ASN A 106 -0.56 0.04 -16.78
N LYS A 107 -1.03 -0.19 -18.00
CA LYS A 107 -2.16 -1.09 -18.27
C LYS A 107 -1.76 -2.54 -18.04
N GLU A 108 -0.65 -2.98 -18.60
CA GLU A 108 -0.14 -4.35 -18.46
C GLU A 108 0.18 -4.69 -17.01
N LEU A 109 0.50 -3.70 -16.16
CA LEU A 109 0.72 -3.90 -14.71
C LEU A 109 -0.48 -4.57 -14.05
N PHE A 110 -1.72 -4.14 -14.37
CA PHE A 110 -2.95 -4.70 -13.79
C PHE A 110 -3.27 -6.12 -14.27
N GLU A 111 -2.68 -6.54 -15.38
CA GLU A 111 -2.87 -7.87 -15.98
C GLU A 111 -1.82 -8.89 -15.47
N LEU A 112 -0.86 -8.47 -14.65
CA LEU A 112 0.18 -9.34 -14.12
C LEU A 112 -0.40 -10.45 -13.23
N ASP A 113 0.25 -11.62 -13.27
CA ASP A 113 -0.04 -12.71 -12.36
C ASP A 113 0.51 -12.38 -10.96
N CYS A 114 -0.41 -12.14 -10.03
CA CYS A 114 -0.09 -11.81 -8.64
C CYS A 114 -1.17 -12.29 -7.68
N ASP A 115 -0.82 -12.38 -6.40
CA ASP A 115 -1.74 -12.74 -5.32
C ASP A 115 -2.45 -11.50 -4.76
N ILE A 116 -1.72 -10.38 -4.69
CA ILE A 116 -2.16 -9.12 -4.10
C ILE A 116 -1.85 -7.97 -5.06
N LEU A 117 -2.84 -7.14 -5.33
CA LEU A 117 -2.73 -5.91 -6.12
C LEU A 117 -2.99 -4.70 -5.23
N VAL A 118 -2.09 -3.72 -5.26
CA VAL A 118 -2.20 -2.49 -4.46
C VAL A 118 -2.15 -1.26 -5.36
N PRO A 119 -3.30 -0.67 -5.72
CA PRO A 119 -3.35 0.64 -6.38
C PRO A 119 -2.99 1.73 -5.36
N ALA A 120 -1.81 2.34 -5.53
CA ALA A 120 -1.24 3.35 -4.62
C ALA A 120 -0.85 4.66 -5.31
N ALA A 121 -1.39 4.94 -6.51
CA ALA A 121 -1.07 6.14 -7.28
C ALA A 121 -2.20 7.18 -7.26
N ILE A 122 -3.23 6.99 -8.07
CA ILE A 122 -4.32 7.94 -8.29
C ILE A 122 -5.68 7.26 -8.31
N SER A 123 -6.75 8.06 -8.30
CA SER A 123 -8.13 7.56 -8.38
C SER A 123 -8.48 6.95 -9.75
N ASN A 124 -9.55 6.13 -9.79
CA ASN A 124 -10.16 5.55 -11.00
C ASN A 124 -9.17 4.76 -11.89
N GLN A 125 -8.33 3.96 -11.28
CA GLN A 125 -7.37 3.13 -12.01
C GLN A 125 -7.94 1.75 -12.35
N ILE A 126 -8.75 1.19 -11.45
CA ILE A 126 -9.49 -0.04 -11.68
C ILE A 126 -10.93 0.35 -12.06
N THR A 127 -11.28 0.08 -13.29
CA THR A 127 -12.56 0.41 -13.89
C THR A 127 -13.26 -0.85 -14.43
N GLU A 128 -14.48 -0.72 -14.92
CA GLU A 128 -15.20 -1.83 -15.57
C GLU A 128 -14.44 -2.41 -16.79
N GLU A 129 -13.56 -1.60 -17.41
CA GLU A 129 -12.81 -2.01 -18.58
C GLU A 129 -11.68 -3.01 -18.25
N ASN A 130 -11.05 -2.89 -17.07
CA ASN A 130 -9.91 -3.72 -16.68
C ASN A 130 -10.14 -4.62 -15.46
N ALA A 131 -11.27 -4.46 -14.76
CA ALA A 131 -11.56 -5.26 -13.56
C ALA A 131 -11.61 -6.77 -13.84
N ASN A 132 -11.98 -7.17 -15.07
CA ASN A 132 -12.01 -8.58 -15.46
C ASN A 132 -10.62 -9.17 -15.71
N ASP A 133 -9.61 -8.36 -16.00
CA ASP A 133 -8.24 -8.78 -16.31
C ASP A 133 -7.39 -8.97 -15.06
N ILE A 134 -7.85 -8.45 -13.90
CA ILE A 134 -7.16 -8.59 -12.61
C ILE A 134 -7.14 -10.05 -12.18
N LYS A 135 -5.94 -10.56 -11.89
CA LYS A 135 -5.71 -11.95 -11.47
C LYS A 135 -5.51 -12.10 -9.95
N ALA A 136 -5.29 -11.01 -9.25
CA ALA A 136 -5.13 -11.00 -7.80
C ALA A 136 -6.37 -11.56 -7.08
N SER A 137 -6.17 -12.27 -5.98
CA SER A 137 -7.23 -12.69 -5.08
C SER A 137 -7.57 -11.65 -4.01
N ILE A 138 -6.67 -10.68 -3.82
CA ILE A 138 -6.79 -9.57 -2.88
C ILE A 138 -6.44 -8.27 -3.58
N VAL A 139 -7.27 -7.25 -3.42
CA VAL A 139 -6.99 -5.86 -3.83
C VAL A 139 -7.06 -4.98 -2.58
N VAL A 140 -5.99 -4.20 -2.32
CA VAL A 140 -5.94 -3.28 -1.17
C VAL A 140 -5.73 -1.87 -1.65
N GLU A 141 -6.70 -1.00 -1.44
CA GLU A 141 -6.73 0.36 -1.95
C GLU A 141 -5.87 1.30 -1.09
N ALA A 142 -4.65 1.61 -1.55
CA ALA A 142 -3.75 2.54 -0.87
C ALA A 142 -3.88 4.00 -1.35
N ALA A 143 -4.43 4.21 -2.54
CA ALA A 143 -4.82 5.54 -3.06
C ALA A 143 -6.27 5.86 -2.69
N ASN A 144 -6.69 7.11 -2.86
CA ASN A 144 -8.06 7.54 -2.65
C ASN A 144 -8.93 7.16 -3.87
N GLY A 145 -9.97 6.35 -3.67
CA GLY A 145 -10.92 5.95 -4.70
C GLY A 145 -10.28 5.35 -5.96
N PRO A 146 -9.33 4.41 -5.86
CA PRO A 146 -8.63 3.89 -7.03
C PRO A 146 -9.50 2.95 -7.87
N THR A 147 -10.55 2.38 -7.28
CA THR A 147 -11.49 1.46 -7.92
C THR A 147 -12.85 2.12 -8.06
N THR A 148 -13.44 2.07 -9.26
CA THR A 148 -14.80 2.58 -9.47
C THR A 148 -15.85 1.68 -8.81
N PRO A 149 -17.05 2.21 -8.49
CA PRO A 149 -18.12 1.39 -7.92
C PRO A 149 -18.49 0.17 -8.80
N GLU A 150 -18.49 0.36 -10.13
CA GLU A 150 -18.77 -0.70 -11.09
C GLU A 150 -17.70 -1.79 -11.05
N ALA A 151 -16.42 -1.38 -10.99
CA ALA A 151 -15.30 -2.32 -10.85
C ALA A 151 -15.33 -3.05 -9.50
N THR A 152 -15.67 -2.35 -8.42
CA THR A 152 -15.85 -2.96 -7.09
C THR A 152 -16.87 -4.10 -7.13
N ARG A 153 -18.00 -3.90 -7.81
CA ARG A 153 -19.01 -4.95 -8.00
C ARG A 153 -18.44 -6.14 -8.77
N ILE A 154 -17.75 -5.90 -9.89
CA ILE A 154 -17.14 -6.96 -10.70
C ILE A 154 -16.12 -7.76 -9.89
N LEU A 155 -15.22 -7.09 -9.15
CA LEU A 155 -14.21 -7.76 -8.32
C LEU A 155 -14.86 -8.61 -7.23
N THR A 156 -15.91 -8.08 -6.58
CA THR A 156 -16.65 -8.79 -5.52
C THR A 156 -17.36 -10.02 -6.07
N GLU A 157 -18.04 -9.91 -7.22
CA GLU A 157 -18.71 -11.04 -7.90
C GLU A 157 -17.71 -12.13 -8.30
N ARG A 158 -16.46 -11.77 -8.60
CA ARG A 158 -15.36 -12.71 -8.88
C ARG A 158 -14.74 -13.33 -7.62
N GLY A 159 -15.21 -12.96 -6.42
CA GLY A 159 -14.68 -13.46 -5.16
C GLY A 159 -13.34 -12.87 -4.75
N ILE A 160 -12.93 -11.76 -5.37
CA ILE A 160 -11.73 -11.00 -4.99
C ILE A 160 -12.03 -10.22 -3.71
N LEU A 161 -11.17 -10.35 -2.71
CA LEU A 161 -11.29 -9.59 -1.47
C LEU A 161 -10.76 -8.16 -1.71
N LEU A 162 -11.65 -7.19 -1.73
CA LEU A 162 -11.30 -5.78 -1.84
C LEU A 162 -11.26 -5.15 -0.44
N VAL A 163 -10.12 -4.58 -0.05
CA VAL A 163 -9.98 -3.76 1.16
C VAL A 163 -10.07 -2.29 0.75
N PRO A 164 -11.11 -1.57 1.19
CA PRO A 164 -11.35 -0.20 0.73
C PRO A 164 -10.34 0.80 1.30
N ASP A 165 -10.14 1.88 0.58
CA ASP A 165 -9.21 2.96 0.90
C ASP A 165 -9.46 3.57 2.29
N VAL A 166 -10.71 3.76 2.68
CA VAL A 166 -11.09 4.30 3.99
C VAL A 166 -10.53 3.47 5.15
N LEU A 167 -10.32 2.17 4.96
CA LEU A 167 -9.70 1.28 5.94
C LEU A 167 -8.18 1.22 5.73
N ALA A 168 -7.73 0.91 4.52
CA ALA A 168 -6.31 0.69 4.22
C ALA A 168 -5.46 1.95 4.43
N SER A 169 -5.95 3.13 4.05
CA SER A 169 -5.23 4.39 4.20
C SER A 169 -5.41 5.08 5.56
N ALA A 170 -6.17 4.48 6.49
CA ALA A 170 -6.47 5.06 7.79
C ALA A 170 -5.25 5.23 8.73
N GLY A 171 -4.11 4.61 8.40
CA GLY A 171 -2.90 4.67 9.24
C GLY A 171 -2.43 6.10 9.51
N GLY A 172 -2.37 6.94 8.48
CA GLY A 172 -1.91 8.32 8.61
C GLY A 172 -2.80 9.19 9.49
N VAL A 173 -4.13 9.11 9.33
CA VAL A 173 -5.09 9.86 10.14
C VAL A 173 -5.14 9.35 11.58
N THR A 174 -5.02 8.06 11.80
CA THR A 174 -4.99 7.45 13.13
C THR A 174 -3.75 7.92 13.92
N VAL A 175 -2.59 7.94 13.30
CA VAL A 175 -1.36 8.44 13.94
C VAL A 175 -1.46 9.94 14.20
N SER A 176 -2.06 10.72 13.31
CA SER A 176 -2.33 12.16 13.57
C SER A 176 -3.26 12.37 14.76
N TYR A 177 -4.25 11.51 14.95
CA TYR A 177 -5.09 11.53 16.15
C TYR A 177 -4.27 11.19 17.42
N PHE A 178 -3.37 10.21 17.35
CA PHE A 178 -2.49 9.88 18.47
C PHE A 178 -1.55 11.05 18.84
N GLU A 179 -1.02 11.76 17.85
CA GLU A 179 -0.24 12.99 18.10
C GLU A 179 -1.07 14.04 18.85
N TRP A 180 -2.32 14.24 18.45
CA TRP A 180 -3.22 15.18 19.13
C TRP A 180 -3.49 14.75 20.59
N VAL A 181 -3.70 13.45 20.85
CA VAL A 181 -3.89 12.91 22.20
C VAL A 181 -2.65 13.15 23.06
N GLN A 182 -1.46 12.82 22.57
CA GLN A 182 -0.21 13.00 23.27
C GLN A 182 0.06 14.48 23.60
N ASN A 183 -0.21 15.38 22.64
CA ASN A 183 -0.06 16.82 22.84
C ASN A 183 -1.00 17.34 23.95
N ASN A 184 -2.24 16.85 24.02
CA ASN A 184 -3.21 17.25 25.05
C ASN A 184 -2.83 16.69 26.46
N GLN A 185 -2.26 15.51 26.50
CA GLN A 185 -1.86 14.85 27.75
C GLN A 185 -0.48 15.32 28.24
N GLY A 186 0.35 15.92 27.37
CA GLY A 186 1.73 16.28 27.69
C GLY A 186 2.64 15.07 27.91
N TYR A 187 2.24 13.90 27.44
CA TYR A 187 2.99 12.65 27.54
C TYR A 187 3.16 12.02 26.17
N TYR A 188 4.39 11.69 25.79
CA TYR A 188 4.73 11.20 24.45
C TYR A 188 5.09 9.71 24.50
N TRP A 189 4.46 8.95 23.60
CA TRP A 189 4.71 7.53 23.39
C TRP A 189 5.94 7.30 22.52
N THR A 190 6.55 6.13 22.66
CA THR A 190 7.59 5.69 21.72
C THR A 190 7.00 5.35 20.35
N GLU A 191 7.85 5.24 19.34
CA GLU A 191 7.42 4.82 18.01
C GLU A 191 6.78 3.42 18.05
N GLU A 192 7.35 2.51 18.83
CA GLU A 192 6.83 1.16 19.03
C GLU A 192 5.43 1.17 19.63
N GLU A 193 5.20 1.97 20.68
CA GLU A 193 3.87 2.13 21.31
C GLU A 193 2.84 2.69 20.33
N VAL A 194 3.23 3.66 19.50
CA VAL A 194 2.35 4.24 18.45
C VAL A 194 2.00 3.18 17.42
N ASN A 195 2.98 2.40 16.94
CA ASN A 195 2.77 1.37 15.94
C ASN A 195 1.90 0.21 16.46
N GLU A 196 2.07 -0.19 17.73
CA GLU A 196 1.25 -1.21 18.38
C GLU A 196 -0.21 -0.76 18.50
N LYS A 197 -0.44 0.46 18.97
CA LYS A 197 -1.79 1.05 19.05
C LYS A 197 -2.44 1.21 17.68
N LEU A 198 -1.68 1.58 16.67
CA LEU A 198 -2.14 1.64 15.30
C LEU A 198 -2.60 0.27 14.81
N ARG A 199 -1.77 -0.76 15.04
CA ARG A 199 -2.08 -2.15 14.67
C ARG A 199 -3.38 -2.63 15.32
N GLU A 200 -3.55 -2.46 16.62
CA GLU A 200 -4.77 -2.84 17.34
C GLU A 200 -6.01 -2.17 16.77
N LYS A 201 -5.93 -0.85 16.50
CA LYS A 201 -7.06 -0.08 15.94
C LYS A 201 -7.45 -0.56 14.55
N LEU A 202 -6.47 -0.80 13.67
CA LEU A 202 -6.74 -1.22 12.30
C LEU A 202 -7.24 -2.67 12.22
N ILE A 203 -6.73 -3.57 13.06
CA ILE A 203 -7.23 -4.94 13.13
C ILE A 203 -8.70 -4.93 13.58
N THR A 204 -9.02 -4.18 14.66
CA THR A 204 -10.41 -4.07 15.13
C THR A 204 -11.33 -3.50 14.05
N ALA A 205 -10.89 -2.47 13.33
CA ALA A 205 -11.67 -1.89 12.24
C ALA A 205 -11.85 -2.88 11.07
N PHE A 206 -10.80 -3.62 10.72
CA PHE A 206 -10.86 -4.65 9.68
C PHE A 206 -11.88 -5.74 10.06
N ASP A 207 -11.79 -6.28 11.27
CA ASP A 207 -12.70 -7.33 11.74
C ASP A 207 -14.16 -6.83 11.72
N THR A 208 -14.42 -5.60 12.17
CA THR A 208 -15.76 -5.01 12.15
C THR A 208 -16.37 -4.89 10.73
N ILE A 209 -15.54 -4.65 9.71
CA ILE A 209 -16.01 -4.53 8.32
C ILE A 209 -16.29 -5.89 7.69
N TYR A 210 -15.56 -6.93 8.10
CA TYR A 210 -15.59 -8.25 7.44
C TYR A 210 -16.24 -9.36 8.30
N GLU A 211 -16.79 -9.03 9.48
CA GLU A 211 -17.69 -9.92 10.23
C GLU A 211 -19.05 -10.06 9.52
#